data_b17a2d087980f8e37eb2dfcf26740eb9
#
_entry.id   b17a2d087980f8e37eb2dfcf26740eb9
#
_cell.length_a   1.000
_cell.length_b   1.000
_cell.length_c   1.000
_cell.angle_alpha   90.00
_cell.angle_beta   90.00
_cell.angle_gamma   90.00
#
_symmetry.space_group_name_H-M   'P 1'
#
loop_
_entity.id
_entity.type
_entity.pdbx_description
1 polymer ?
#
loop_
_entity_poly.entity_id
_entity_poly.type
_entity_poly.pdbx_seq_one_letter_code
_entity_poly.pdbx_strand_id
1 'polypeptide(L)'
;MKKNLGQDAIYDARELGVPRMLVLGLQHLFAMFGATVLVPILVTKYGLPLSIQTTLLFAGLGTLLFHLCAKFKVPAFLGSSFAFLSGFAAVANLNTGKYASMSVNDKAAYACGGIVVAGLLYLIFALIIRMVGVKRVMRYLPPVVTGPVIICIGLSLAGSALSLIHISEPTRPEPIS
;
A
#
# COMPACT_ATOMS: atom_id res chain seq x y z
N MET A 1 -10.35 25.41 21.41
CA MET A 1 -11.46 25.49 20.44
C MET A 1 -11.78 24.08 20.01
N LYS A 2 -12.83 23.43 20.54
CA LYS A 2 -13.39 22.19 19.97
C LYS A 2 -14.05 22.60 18.66
N LYS A 3 -13.42 22.30 17.53
CA LYS A 3 -14.04 22.40 16.21
C LYS A 3 -15.18 21.37 16.26
N ASN A 4 -16.42 21.80 16.14
CA ASN A 4 -17.57 20.94 15.92
C ASN A 4 -17.37 20.27 14.54
N LEU A 5 -16.61 19.18 14.52
CA LEU A 5 -16.65 18.19 13.44
C LEU A 5 -18.05 17.63 13.55
N GLY A 6 -18.84 17.76 12.47
CA GLY A 6 -20.29 17.61 12.44
C GLY A 6 -20.83 16.49 13.32
N GLN A 7 -21.98 16.69 13.88
CA GLN A 7 -22.64 15.79 14.83
C GLN A 7 -22.82 14.34 14.32
N ASP A 8 -22.48 14.08 13.06
CA ASP A 8 -22.60 12.78 12.35
C ASP A 8 -21.28 12.03 12.16
N ALA A 9 -20.16 12.49 12.76
CA ALA A 9 -18.88 11.80 12.61
C ALA A 9 -18.82 10.55 13.51
N ILE A 10 -18.86 9.38 12.89
CA ILE A 10 -18.78 8.08 13.56
C ILE A 10 -17.31 7.73 13.81
N TYR A 11 -16.92 7.66 15.08
CA TYR A 11 -15.55 7.33 15.50
C TYR A 11 -15.36 5.85 15.85
N ASP A 12 -16.44 5.12 16.11
CA ASP A 12 -16.42 3.67 16.35
C ASP A 12 -17.33 2.97 15.35
N ALA A 13 -16.75 2.10 14.54
CA ALA A 13 -17.49 1.35 13.52
C ALA A 13 -18.63 0.48 14.08
N ARG A 14 -18.57 0.14 15.37
CA ARG A 14 -19.61 -0.65 16.05
C ARG A 14 -20.93 0.10 16.19
N GLU A 15 -20.92 1.42 16.18
CA GLU A 15 -22.11 2.28 16.26
C GLU A 15 -22.97 2.19 14.98
N LEU A 16 -22.40 1.72 13.86
CA LEU A 16 -23.08 1.60 12.57
C LEU A 16 -24.13 0.49 12.52
N GLY A 17 -24.06 -0.49 13.41
CA GLY A 17 -24.86 -1.72 13.32
C GLY A 17 -24.36 -2.67 12.22
N VAL A 18 -24.63 -3.97 12.41
CA VAL A 18 -24.11 -5.05 11.56
C VAL A 18 -24.44 -4.88 10.06
N PRO A 19 -25.68 -4.53 9.64
CA PRO A 19 -25.98 -4.44 8.20
C PRO A 19 -25.18 -3.36 7.49
N ARG A 20 -25.04 -2.17 8.09
CA ARG A 20 -24.25 -1.06 7.51
C ARG A 20 -22.78 -1.38 7.49
N MET A 21 -22.25 -2.01 8.55
CA MET A 21 -20.86 -2.47 8.58
C MET A 21 -20.55 -3.46 7.44
N LEU A 22 -21.45 -4.41 7.16
CA LEU A 22 -21.26 -5.38 6.08
C LEU A 22 -21.25 -4.71 4.70
N VAL A 23 -22.16 -3.79 4.43
CA VAL A 23 -22.21 -3.06 3.15
C VAL A 23 -20.94 -2.22 2.95
N LEU A 24 -20.53 -1.46 3.97
CA LEU A 24 -19.32 -0.65 3.90
C LEU A 24 -18.06 -1.51 3.81
N GLY A 25 -18.02 -2.65 4.52
CA GLY A 25 -16.94 -3.61 4.42
C GLY A 25 -16.81 -4.21 3.03
N LEU A 26 -17.92 -4.57 2.40
CA LEU A 26 -17.94 -5.08 1.03
C LEU A 26 -17.49 -4.02 0.02
N GLN A 27 -17.98 -2.79 0.16
CA GLN A 27 -17.52 -1.65 -0.66
C GLN A 27 -16.01 -1.44 -0.52
N HIS A 28 -15.50 -1.47 0.69
CA HIS A 28 -14.07 -1.28 0.98
C HIS A 28 -13.23 -2.42 0.41
N LEU A 29 -13.72 -3.65 0.47
CA LEU A 29 -13.07 -4.83 -0.13
C LEU A 29 -12.85 -4.63 -1.63
N PHE A 30 -13.87 -4.23 -2.38
CA PHE A 30 -13.75 -3.97 -3.82
C PHE A 30 -12.79 -2.80 -4.12
N ALA A 31 -12.88 -1.72 -3.34
CA ALA A 31 -12.01 -0.56 -3.52
C ALA A 31 -10.52 -0.89 -3.31
N MET A 32 -10.21 -1.72 -2.30
CA MET A 32 -8.82 -2.04 -1.94
C MET A 32 -8.26 -3.26 -2.67
N PHE A 33 -9.13 -4.13 -3.21
CA PHE A 33 -8.71 -5.33 -3.94
C PHE A 33 -7.83 -4.97 -5.14
N GLY A 34 -8.30 -4.05 -5.98
CA GLY A 34 -7.57 -3.60 -7.17
C GLY A 34 -6.20 -3.01 -6.82
N ALA A 35 -6.13 -2.15 -5.82
CA ALA A 35 -4.88 -1.55 -5.36
C ALA A 35 -3.90 -2.60 -4.82
N THR A 36 -4.39 -3.59 -4.08
CA THR A 36 -3.55 -4.65 -3.49
C THR A 36 -2.97 -5.60 -4.55
N VAL A 37 -3.76 -5.92 -5.59
CA VAL A 37 -3.34 -6.79 -6.70
C VAL A 37 -2.41 -6.06 -7.67
N LEU A 38 -2.58 -4.75 -7.83
CA LEU A 38 -1.78 -3.97 -8.78
C LEU A 38 -0.28 -3.96 -8.44
N VAL A 39 0.08 -3.90 -7.17
CA VAL A 39 1.50 -3.85 -6.76
C VAL A 39 2.27 -5.10 -7.20
N PRO A 40 1.86 -6.34 -6.90
CA PRO A 40 2.57 -7.53 -7.38
C PRO A 40 2.61 -7.62 -8.91
N ILE A 41 1.57 -7.17 -9.63
CA ILE A 41 1.58 -7.10 -11.09
C ILE A 41 2.68 -6.15 -11.58
N LEU A 42 2.79 -4.95 -11.00
CA LEU A 42 3.82 -3.98 -11.38
C LEU A 42 5.22 -4.47 -11.04
N VAL A 43 5.40 -5.13 -9.90
CA VAL A 43 6.70 -5.71 -9.51
C VAL A 43 7.12 -6.84 -10.45
N THR A 44 6.17 -7.65 -10.92
CA THR A 44 6.44 -8.68 -11.93
C THR A 44 6.90 -8.06 -13.26
N LYS A 45 6.39 -6.89 -13.64
CA LYS A 45 6.89 -6.14 -14.81
C LYS A 45 8.36 -5.70 -14.66
N TYR A 46 8.86 -5.52 -13.45
CA TYR A 46 10.29 -5.27 -13.19
C TYR A 46 11.14 -6.54 -13.23
N GLY A 47 10.53 -7.71 -13.55
CA GLY A 47 11.21 -8.99 -13.64
C GLY A 47 11.35 -9.72 -12.29
N LEU A 48 10.71 -9.26 -11.22
CA LEU A 48 10.73 -9.92 -9.92
C LEU A 48 9.44 -10.76 -9.73
N PRO A 49 9.54 -12.08 -9.49
CA PRO A 49 8.35 -12.94 -9.35
C PRO A 49 7.69 -12.69 -7.97
N LEU A 50 6.58 -11.98 -7.95
CA LEU A 50 5.73 -11.84 -6.76
C LEU A 50 4.38 -12.51 -6.99
N SER A 51 4.00 -13.41 -6.08
CA SER A 51 2.72 -14.11 -6.13
C SER A 51 1.60 -13.20 -5.63
N ILE A 52 0.57 -13.00 -6.48
CA ILE A 52 -0.64 -12.23 -6.13
C ILE A 52 -1.36 -12.92 -4.97
N GLN A 53 -1.49 -14.25 -5.01
CA GLN A 53 -2.18 -15.02 -3.97
C GLN A 53 -1.51 -14.87 -2.61
N THR A 54 -0.19 -14.96 -2.57
CA THR A 54 0.59 -14.77 -1.35
C THR A 54 0.44 -13.34 -0.82
N THR A 55 0.47 -12.35 -1.70
CA THR A 55 0.28 -10.94 -1.34
C THR A 55 -1.10 -10.70 -0.72
N LEU A 56 -2.17 -11.24 -1.33
CA LEU A 56 -3.53 -11.13 -0.81
C LEU A 56 -3.70 -11.84 0.53
N LEU A 57 -3.11 -13.03 0.68
CA LEU A 57 -3.15 -13.79 1.93
C LEU A 57 -2.53 -12.98 3.08
N PHE A 58 -1.32 -12.46 2.88
CA PHE A 58 -0.63 -11.68 3.91
C PHE A 58 -1.27 -10.32 4.16
N ALA A 59 -1.87 -9.67 3.15
CA ALA A 59 -2.67 -8.48 3.33
C ALA A 59 -3.90 -8.75 4.22
N GLY A 60 -4.59 -9.88 4.01
CA GLY A 60 -5.69 -10.32 4.85
C GLY A 60 -5.27 -10.60 6.28
N LEU A 61 -4.22 -11.41 6.48
CA LEU A 61 -3.67 -11.72 7.81
C LEU A 61 -3.19 -10.46 8.55
N GLY A 62 -2.49 -9.57 7.85
CA GLY A 62 -2.05 -8.28 8.41
C GLY A 62 -3.22 -7.40 8.83
N THR A 63 -4.28 -7.35 8.02
CA THR A 63 -5.52 -6.61 8.34
C THR A 63 -6.20 -7.19 9.58
N LEU A 64 -6.32 -8.52 9.70
CA LEU A 64 -6.89 -9.17 10.88
C LEU A 64 -6.06 -8.86 12.13
N LEU A 65 -4.74 -8.97 12.05
CA LEU A 65 -3.83 -8.63 13.15
C LEU A 65 -4.00 -7.16 13.57
N PHE A 66 -4.09 -6.25 12.60
CA PHE A 66 -4.34 -4.83 12.87
C PHE A 66 -5.66 -4.62 13.62
N HIS A 67 -6.75 -5.27 13.19
CA HIS A 67 -8.05 -5.16 13.85
C HIS A 67 -8.01 -5.68 15.29
N LEU A 68 -7.30 -6.78 15.54
CA LEU A 68 -7.08 -7.29 16.90
C LEU A 68 -6.34 -6.26 17.78
N CYS A 69 -5.25 -5.69 17.26
CA CYS A 69 -4.47 -4.66 17.96
C CYS A 69 -5.27 -3.37 18.20
N ALA A 70 -6.07 -2.94 17.21
CA ALA A 70 -6.93 -1.76 17.27
C ALA A 70 -8.25 -2.01 18.03
N LYS A 71 -8.47 -3.24 18.57
CA LYS A 71 -9.72 -3.64 19.27
C LYS A 71 -10.98 -3.39 18.42
N PHE A 72 -10.88 -3.55 17.10
CA PHE A 72 -11.95 -3.33 16.14
C PHE A 72 -12.56 -1.92 16.13
N LYS A 73 -11.84 -0.91 16.63
CA LYS A 73 -12.33 0.47 16.66
C LYS A 73 -12.08 1.24 15.37
N VAL A 74 -11.05 0.85 14.62
CA VAL A 74 -10.63 1.55 13.40
C VAL A 74 -10.93 0.67 12.21
N PRO A 75 -11.88 1.03 11.32
CA PRO A 75 -12.12 0.30 10.07
C PRO A 75 -11.04 0.66 9.07
N ALA A 76 -9.96 -0.12 9.03
CA ALA A 76 -8.87 0.06 8.09
C ALA A 76 -8.47 -1.28 7.48
N PHE A 77 -8.06 -1.24 6.22
CA PHE A 77 -7.50 -2.36 5.48
C PHE A 77 -6.01 -2.11 5.24
N LEU A 78 -5.19 -3.12 5.46
CA LEU A 78 -3.75 -3.09 5.18
C LEU A 78 -3.50 -3.84 3.87
N GLY A 79 -3.20 -3.09 2.83
CA GLY A 79 -2.86 -3.63 1.51
C GLY A 79 -1.42 -3.38 1.12
N SER A 80 -1.10 -3.70 -0.12
CA SER A 80 0.21 -3.44 -0.71
C SER A 80 0.48 -1.94 -0.81
N SER A 81 1.72 -1.53 -0.59
CA SER A 81 2.12 -0.12 -0.64
C SER A 81 2.84 0.21 -1.93
N PHE A 82 2.33 1.18 -2.67
CA PHE A 82 2.97 1.72 -3.87
C PHE A 82 4.29 2.42 -3.59
N ALA A 83 4.51 2.90 -2.37
CA ALA A 83 5.75 3.56 -1.97
C ALA A 83 6.99 2.66 -2.09
N PHE A 84 6.82 1.34 -2.05
CA PHE A 84 7.91 0.38 -2.18
C PHE A 84 8.23 -0.01 -3.64
N LEU A 85 7.43 0.42 -4.62
CA LEU A 85 7.69 0.08 -6.03
C LEU A 85 9.06 0.53 -6.52
N SER A 86 9.50 1.73 -6.13
CA SER A 86 10.83 2.23 -6.45
C SER A 86 11.94 1.37 -5.83
N GLY A 87 11.73 0.85 -4.63
CA GLY A 87 12.65 -0.09 -3.97
C GLY A 87 12.74 -1.41 -4.72
N PHE A 88 11.63 -1.98 -5.15
CA PHE A 88 11.60 -3.19 -5.99
C PHE A 88 12.32 -2.96 -7.32
N ALA A 89 12.06 -1.83 -8.00
CA ALA A 89 12.72 -1.48 -9.25
C ALA A 89 14.24 -1.31 -9.06
N ALA A 90 14.68 -0.70 -7.96
CA ALA A 90 16.09 -0.54 -7.65
C ALA A 90 16.78 -1.91 -7.47
N VAL A 91 16.16 -2.84 -6.73
CA VAL A 91 16.71 -4.19 -6.54
C VAL A 91 16.69 -5.00 -7.83
N ALA A 92 15.65 -4.89 -8.65
CA ALA A 92 15.58 -5.55 -9.96
C ALA A 92 16.73 -5.16 -10.88
N ASN A 93 17.09 -3.87 -10.86
CA ASN A 93 18.18 -3.29 -11.69
C ASN A 93 19.57 -3.42 -11.05
N LEU A 94 19.70 -4.10 -9.92
CA LEU A 94 20.98 -4.27 -9.23
C LEU A 94 21.83 -5.33 -9.95
N ASN A 95 22.75 -4.85 -10.81
CA ASN A 95 23.60 -5.69 -11.66
C ASN A 95 25.11 -5.48 -11.41
N THR A 96 25.47 -4.94 -10.23
CA THR A 96 26.86 -4.62 -9.88
C THR A 96 27.44 -5.59 -8.86
N GLY A 97 28.70 -5.96 -9.01
CA GLY A 97 29.44 -6.81 -8.07
C GLY A 97 28.77 -8.18 -7.89
N LYS A 98 28.69 -8.65 -6.65
CA LYS A 98 28.08 -9.94 -6.30
C LYS A 98 26.57 -10.04 -6.56
N TYR A 99 25.90 -8.92 -6.81
CA TYR A 99 24.48 -8.92 -7.13
C TYR A 99 24.20 -9.25 -8.60
N ALA A 100 25.20 -9.15 -9.48
CA ALA A 100 25.06 -9.49 -10.91
C ALA A 100 24.80 -10.98 -11.14
N SER A 101 25.31 -11.86 -10.24
CA SER A 101 25.13 -13.31 -10.34
C SER A 101 23.93 -13.84 -9.53
N MET A 102 23.17 -12.97 -8.87
CA MET A 102 21.99 -13.40 -8.10
C MET A 102 20.86 -13.84 -9.02
N SER A 103 20.21 -14.95 -8.65
CA SER A 103 19.00 -15.38 -9.31
C SER A 103 17.85 -14.36 -9.12
N VAL A 104 16.88 -14.37 -10.00
CA VAL A 104 15.71 -13.47 -9.92
C VAL A 104 14.92 -13.72 -8.64
N ASN A 105 14.83 -14.97 -8.20
CA ASN A 105 14.16 -15.33 -6.96
C ASN A 105 14.90 -14.77 -5.71
N ASP A 106 16.24 -14.81 -5.73
CA ASP A 106 17.04 -14.25 -4.64
C ASP A 106 16.89 -12.72 -4.59
N LYS A 107 16.89 -12.06 -5.74
CA LYS A 107 16.61 -10.61 -5.80
C LYS A 107 15.23 -10.27 -5.24
N ALA A 108 14.20 -11.06 -5.56
CA ALA A 108 12.85 -10.87 -5.01
C ALA A 108 12.84 -11.07 -3.49
N ALA A 109 13.51 -12.10 -2.98
CA ALA A 109 13.65 -12.34 -1.54
C ALA A 109 14.40 -11.20 -0.86
N TYR A 110 15.44 -10.67 -1.49
CA TYR A 110 16.24 -9.55 -0.98
C TYR A 110 15.39 -8.27 -0.89
N ALA A 111 14.57 -7.99 -1.91
CA ALA A 111 13.63 -6.86 -1.91
C ALA A 111 12.58 -6.99 -0.80
N CYS A 112 12.02 -8.19 -0.62
CA CYS A 112 11.08 -8.46 0.47
C CYS A 112 11.75 -8.31 1.84
N GLY A 113 13.02 -8.71 2.00
CA GLY A 113 13.82 -8.46 3.21
C GLY A 113 13.94 -6.96 3.52
N GLY A 114 14.15 -6.13 2.51
CA GLY A 114 14.14 -4.67 2.65
C GLY A 114 12.82 -4.12 3.21
N ILE A 115 11.69 -4.69 2.81
CA ILE A 115 10.37 -4.31 3.36
C ILE A 115 10.25 -4.70 4.84
N VAL A 116 10.79 -5.85 5.24
CA VAL A 116 10.82 -6.25 6.66
C VAL A 116 11.62 -5.24 7.48
N VAL A 117 12.79 -4.82 6.99
CA VAL A 117 13.60 -3.78 7.65
C VAL A 117 12.82 -2.47 7.75
N ALA A 118 12.13 -2.04 6.69
CA ALA A 118 11.26 -0.87 6.73
C ALA A 118 10.16 -1.02 7.78
N GLY A 119 9.55 -2.21 7.90
CA GLY A 119 8.57 -2.52 8.94
C GLY A 119 9.14 -2.35 10.36
N LEU A 120 10.36 -2.80 10.59
CA LEU A 120 11.05 -2.59 11.88
C LEU A 120 11.31 -1.11 12.17
N LEU A 121 11.67 -0.32 11.15
CA LEU A 121 11.81 1.14 11.30
C LEU A 121 10.48 1.80 11.68
N TYR A 122 9.34 1.34 11.12
CA TYR A 122 8.03 1.82 11.55
C TYR A 122 7.71 1.50 13.01
N LEU A 123 8.13 0.33 13.52
CA LEU A 123 7.98 0.01 14.95
C LEU A 123 8.79 0.96 15.82
N ILE A 124 10.03 1.26 15.43
CA ILE A 124 10.89 2.23 16.13
C ILE A 124 10.22 3.61 16.11
N PHE A 125 9.70 4.03 14.96
CA PHE A 125 9.01 5.31 14.81
C PHE A 125 7.74 5.37 15.66
N ALA A 126 6.97 4.29 15.73
CA ALA A 126 5.80 4.19 16.60
C ALA A 126 6.17 4.30 18.09
N LEU A 127 7.30 3.72 18.50
CA LEU A 127 7.83 3.85 19.85
C LEU A 127 8.21 5.30 20.16
N ILE A 128 8.89 5.97 19.24
CA ILE A 128 9.23 7.39 19.35
C ILE A 128 7.97 8.24 19.51
N ILE A 129 6.94 8.00 18.68
CA ILE A 129 5.65 8.73 18.80
C ILE A 129 5.02 8.50 20.17
N ARG A 130 5.09 7.28 20.69
CA ARG A 130 4.57 6.95 22.03
C ARG A 130 5.31 7.71 23.13
N MET A 131 6.62 7.87 23.04
CA MET A 131 7.44 8.58 24.04
C MET A 131 7.33 10.10 23.92
N VAL A 132 7.35 10.63 22.71
CA VAL A 132 7.41 12.07 22.43
C VAL A 132 6.03 12.71 22.39
N GLY A 133 5.01 11.93 22.04
CA GLY A 133 3.62 12.37 21.87
C GLY A 133 3.29 12.87 20.47
N VAL A 134 2.06 12.55 20.03
CA VAL A 134 1.55 12.86 18.68
C VAL A 134 1.63 14.35 18.33
N LYS A 135 1.30 15.24 19.28
CA LYS A 135 1.31 16.71 19.05
C LYS A 135 2.69 17.23 18.61
N ARG A 136 3.75 16.66 19.18
CA ARG A 136 5.12 17.10 18.88
C ARG A 136 5.58 16.58 17.53
N VAL A 137 5.25 15.32 17.19
CA VAL A 137 5.54 14.72 15.90
C VAL A 137 4.80 15.43 14.76
N MET A 138 3.52 15.77 14.94
CA MET A 138 2.71 16.51 13.97
C MET A 138 3.21 17.94 13.71
N ARG A 139 4.03 18.49 14.61
CA ARG A 139 4.70 19.78 14.36
C ARG A 139 5.81 19.65 13.32
N TYR A 140 6.51 18.51 13.28
CA TYR A 140 7.58 18.24 12.30
C TYR A 140 7.04 17.68 10.98
N LEU A 141 5.88 17.03 10.99
CA LEU A 141 5.19 16.48 9.83
C LEU A 141 3.83 17.18 9.61
N PRO A 142 3.83 18.48 9.30
CA PRO A 142 2.59 19.20 9.05
C PRO A 142 1.97 18.74 7.72
N PRO A 143 0.64 18.91 7.53
CA PRO A 143 -0.07 18.56 6.30
C PRO A 143 0.51 19.19 5.03
N VAL A 144 1.14 20.34 5.15
CA VAL A 144 1.86 21.05 4.04
C VAL A 144 3.02 20.20 3.49
N VAL A 145 3.64 19.34 4.29
CA VAL A 145 4.70 18.44 3.84
C VAL A 145 4.12 17.11 3.34
N THR A 146 3.18 16.53 4.09
CA THR A 146 2.63 15.23 3.74
C THR A 146 1.73 15.26 2.49
N GLY A 147 1.00 16.36 2.27
CA GLY A 147 0.12 16.54 1.11
C GLY A 147 0.87 16.44 -0.23
N PRO A 148 1.92 17.27 -0.47
CA PRO A 148 2.72 17.18 -1.69
C PRO A 148 3.35 15.80 -1.91
N VAL A 149 3.83 15.13 -0.85
CA VAL A 149 4.40 13.77 -0.97
C VAL A 149 3.36 12.78 -1.50
N ILE A 150 2.12 12.82 -1.00
CA ILE A 150 1.03 11.96 -1.46
C ILE A 150 0.70 12.27 -2.93
N ILE A 151 0.65 13.55 -3.31
CA ILE A 151 0.42 13.98 -4.70
C ILE A 151 1.53 13.46 -5.62
N CYS A 152 2.79 13.59 -5.23
CA CYS A 152 3.93 13.09 -6.01
C CYS A 152 3.86 11.57 -6.20
N ILE A 153 3.48 10.81 -5.17
CA ILE A 153 3.28 9.35 -5.30
C ILE A 153 2.16 9.06 -6.30
N GLY A 154 1.01 9.75 -6.19
CA GLY A 154 -0.11 9.59 -7.12
C GLY A 154 0.27 9.90 -8.57
N LEU A 155 0.96 11.00 -8.81
CA LEU A 155 1.41 11.39 -10.15
C LEU A 155 2.44 10.43 -10.73
N SER A 156 3.36 9.90 -9.92
CA SER A 156 4.33 8.90 -10.38
C SER A 156 3.68 7.58 -10.84
N LEU A 157 2.51 7.27 -10.33
CA LEU A 157 1.73 6.08 -10.68
C LEU A 157 0.78 6.31 -11.88
N ALA A 158 0.49 7.56 -12.24
CA ALA A 158 -0.45 7.90 -13.32
C ALA A 158 -0.03 7.25 -14.66
N GLY A 159 1.26 7.25 -14.99
CA GLY A 159 1.77 6.62 -16.20
C GLY A 159 1.52 5.10 -16.22
N SER A 160 1.66 4.42 -15.08
CA SER A 160 1.37 2.98 -14.96
C SER A 160 -0.12 2.69 -15.11
N ALA A 161 -0.99 3.54 -14.56
CA ALA A 161 -2.45 3.39 -14.70
C ALA A 161 -2.88 3.56 -16.16
N LEU A 162 -2.36 4.57 -16.86
CA LEU A 162 -2.66 4.78 -18.29
C LEU A 162 -2.17 3.60 -19.15
N SER A 163 -0.98 3.06 -18.89
CA SER A 163 -0.46 1.90 -19.64
C SER A 163 -1.31 0.65 -19.44
N LEU A 164 -1.95 0.46 -18.29
CA LEU A 164 -2.85 -0.65 -18.02
C LEU A 164 -4.19 -0.52 -18.77
N ILE A 165 -4.68 0.70 -18.98
CA ILE A 165 -5.89 0.96 -19.78
C ILE A 165 -5.64 0.55 -21.23
N HIS A 166 -4.50 0.89 -21.82
CA HIS A 166 -4.16 0.53 -23.19
C HIS A 166 -3.96 -0.98 -23.42
N ILE A 167 -3.57 -1.74 -22.40
CA ILE A 167 -3.46 -3.21 -22.51
C ILE A 167 -4.85 -3.87 -22.59
N SER A 168 -5.88 -3.23 -22.06
CA SER A 168 -7.26 -3.74 -22.10
C SER A 168 -8.07 -3.28 -23.31
N GLU A 169 -7.54 -2.39 -24.14
CA GLU A 169 -8.18 -2.07 -25.42
C GLU A 169 -7.99 -3.25 -26.37
N PRO A 170 -9.08 -3.82 -26.95
CA PRO A 170 -8.93 -4.83 -28.00
C PRO A 170 -8.17 -4.20 -29.16
N THR A 171 -7.09 -4.84 -29.56
CA THR A 171 -6.32 -4.47 -30.75
C THR A 171 -7.28 -4.28 -31.91
N ARG A 172 -7.43 -3.03 -32.37
CA ARG A 172 -8.18 -2.72 -33.57
C ARG A 172 -7.58 -3.55 -34.70
N PRO A 173 -8.37 -4.37 -35.45
CA PRO A 173 -7.81 -5.07 -36.59
C PRO A 173 -7.22 -4.03 -37.53
N GLU A 174 -5.94 -4.23 -37.91
CA GLU A 174 -5.33 -3.41 -38.95
C GLU A 174 -6.16 -3.55 -40.21
N PRO A 175 -6.46 -2.46 -40.95
CA PRO A 175 -7.17 -2.55 -42.20
C PRO A 175 -6.26 -3.35 -43.16
N ILE A 176 -6.80 -4.49 -43.64
CA ILE A 176 -6.17 -5.31 -44.64
C ILE A 176 -6.08 -4.47 -45.93
N SER A 177 -4.88 -4.02 -46.27
CA SER A 177 -4.55 -3.34 -47.53
C SER A 177 -4.34 -4.36 -48.63
#